data_ab3dd7d2a2d1164be4b9315674b0725f
#
_entry.id   ab3dd7d2a2d1164be4b9315674b0725f
#
_cell.length_a   1.000
_cell.length_b   1.000
_cell.length_c   1.000
_cell.angle_alpha   90.00
_cell.angle_beta   90.00
_cell.angle_gamma   90.00
#
_symmetry.space_group_name_H-M   'P 1'
#
loop_
_entity.id
_entity.type
_entity.pdbx_description
1 polymer ?
#
loop_
_entity_poly.entity_id
_entity_poly.type
_entity_poly.pdbx_seq_one_letter_code
_entity_poly.pdbx_strand_id
1 'polypeptide(L)'
;MASYETVLTRREPVAEGTMAFHFARPAGFAHEAGQNVLVKLVGPPQTDSQGDSRTFTLASAPHEPELMVATRMRESAFKRVLRSAAAGTPVRIEGPDGLMVLHEDAARPAVFLAGGIGVTPFLSMARHAAKQKLPHPILLFYSNRRPEDAAFLEELKRLEQANPNYRLIATMTEAAKSARPWSGETTMIGRQLIERHLTDTRAPIYYFAGPPGMTMAMQSMLEDMGISANDMRSEEFYGY
;
A
#
# COMPACT_ATOMS: atom_id res chain seq x y z
N MET A 1 2.06 14.42 -17.24
CA MET A 1 2.67 13.15 -16.78
C MET A 1 3.38 12.47 -17.94
N ALA A 2 4.52 11.82 -17.69
CA ALA A 2 5.18 11.00 -18.71
C ALA A 2 4.37 9.71 -18.95
N SER A 3 4.43 9.19 -20.18
CA SER A 3 3.70 7.98 -20.58
C SER A 3 4.69 6.97 -21.16
N TYR A 4 4.60 5.73 -20.71
CA TYR A 4 5.52 4.65 -21.03
C TYR A 4 4.76 3.43 -21.52
N GLU A 5 5.21 2.83 -22.60
CA GLU A 5 4.73 1.52 -23.02
C GLU A 5 5.54 0.43 -22.32
N THR A 6 4.85 -0.58 -21.83
CA THR A 6 5.46 -1.73 -21.16
C THR A 6 4.58 -2.97 -21.29
N VAL A 7 5.00 -4.07 -20.67
CA VAL A 7 4.26 -5.34 -20.71
C VAL A 7 4.06 -5.89 -19.32
N LEU A 8 2.94 -6.60 -19.11
CA LEU A 8 2.74 -7.45 -17.95
C LEU A 8 3.76 -8.60 -17.99
N THR A 9 4.57 -8.77 -16.96
CA THR A 9 5.55 -9.85 -16.86
C THR A 9 5.01 -11.06 -16.14
N ARG A 10 4.29 -10.83 -15.04
CA ARG A 10 3.67 -11.89 -14.23
C ARG A 10 2.56 -11.33 -13.34
N ARG A 11 1.78 -12.24 -12.79
CA ARG A 11 0.75 -11.95 -11.79
C ARG A 11 0.72 -13.06 -10.76
N GLU A 12 0.36 -12.72 -9.52
CA GLU A 12 0.30 -13.68 -8.42
C GLU A 12 -0.76 -13.30 -7.38
N PRO A 13 -1.38 -14.29 -6.71
CA PRO A 13 -2.22 -14.01 -5.55
C PRO A 13 -1.32 -13.59 -4.37
N VAL A 14 -1.72 -12.54 -3.66
CA VAL A 14 -0.98 -12.01 -2.48
C VAL A 14 -1.82 -12.03 -1.21
N ALA A 15 -3.13 -12.26 -1.35
CA ALA A 15 -4.08 -12.55 -0.26
C ALA A 15 -5.36 -13.12 -0.87
N GLU A 16 -6.31 -13.56 -0.05
CA GLU A 16 -7.61 -14.01 -0.53
C GLU A 16 -8.31 -12.88 -1.31
N GLY A 17 -8.67 -13.14 -2.56
CA GLY A 17 -9.29 -12.17 -3.45
C GLY A 17 -8.42 -10.97 -3.82
N THR A 18 -7.10 -11.05 -3.64
CA THR A 18 -6.16 -9.95 -3.92
C THR A 18 -5.01 -10.45 -4.77
N MET A 19 -4.70 -9.72 -5.83
CA MET A 19 -3.61 -10.07 -6.75
C MET A 19 -2.60 -8.93 -6.90
N ALA A 20 -1.35 -9.29 -7.08
CA ALA A 20 -0.30 -8.42 -7.58
C ALA A 20 -0.07 -8.65 -9.09
N PHE A 21 0.28 -7.58 -9.77
CA PHE A 21 0.60 -7.53 -11.19
C PHE A 21 1.94 -6.84 -11.36
N HIS A 22 2.83 -7.49 -12.09
CA HIS A 22 4.19 -7.03 -12.32
C HIS A 22 4.35 -6.60 -13.77
N PHE A 23 5.02 -5.48 -13.96
CA PHE A 23 5.28 -4.92 -15.28
C PHE A 23 6.79 -4.73 -15.44
N ALA A 24 7.29 -4.94 -16.66
CA ALA A 24 8.66 -4.58 -16.96
C ALA A 24 8.87 -3.09 -16.69
N ARG A 25 9.97 -2.75 -16.00
CA ARG A 25 10.27 -1.33 -15.75
C ARG A 25 10.67 -0.66 -17.05
N PRO A 26 9.97 0.38 -17.52
CA PRO A 26 10.36 1.09 -18.73
C PRO A 26 11.71 1.81 -18.56
N ALA A 27 12.47 1.91 -19.64
CA ALA A 27 13.70 2.70 -19.64
C ALA A 27 13.40 4.17 -19.27
N GLY A 28 14.18 4.73 -18.36
CA GLY A 28 14.00 6.10 -17.87
C GLY A 28 12.86 6.30 -16.86
N PHE A 29 12.12 5.26 -16.51
CA PHE A 29 11.10 5.38 -15.46
C PHE A 29 11.76 5.41 -14.08
N ALA A 30 11.55 6.51 -13.36
CA ALA A 30 11.98 6.68 -11.97
C ALA A 30 10.79 7.13 -11.13
N HIS A 31 10.72 6.67 -9.88
CA HIS A 31 9.67 7.06 -8.92
C HIS A 31 10.23 7.09 -7.51
N GLU A 32 9.52 7.75 -6.61
CA GLU A 32 9.74 7.69 -5.18
C GLU A 32 8.84 6.60 -4.55
N ALA A 33 9.32 6.00 -3.45
CA ALA A 33 8.56 4.98 -2.74
C ALA A 33 7.24 5.56 -2.20
N GLY A 34 6.12 4.91 -2.57
CA GLY A 34 4.77 5.32 -2.19
C GLY A 34 3.99 6.05 -3.29
N GLN A 35 4.64 6.50 -4.37
CA GLN A 35 3.96 7.10 -5.52
C GLN A 35 3.08 6.10 -6.28
N ASN A 36 2.17 6.64 -7.07
CA ASN A 36 1.21 5.89 -7.88
C ASN A 36 1.43 6.10 -9.39
N VAL A 37 0.76 5.28 -10.18
CA VAL A 37 0.72 5.36 -11.64
C VAL A 37 -0.69 5.06 -12.14
N LEU A 38 -1.06 5.64 -13.28
CA LEU A 38 -2.21 5.21 -14.06
C LEU A 38 -1.79 4.04 -14.97
N VAL A 39 -2.39 2.87 -14.77
CA VAL A 39 -2.23 1.71 -15.66
C VAL A 39 -3.36 1.68 -16.65
N LYS A 40 -3.04 1.72 -17.94
CA LYS A 40 -3.99 1.66 -19.06
C LYS A 40 -3.80 0.39 -19.87
N LEU A 41 -4.88 -0.34 -20.07
CA LEU A 41 -4.90 -1.53 -20.96
C LEU A 41 -4.84 -1.08 -22.43
N VAL A 42 -4.06 -1.78 -23.24
CA VAL A 42 -3.94 -1.52 -24.68
C VAL A 42 -4.86 -2.47 -25.44
N GLY A 43 -5.88 -1.93 -26.12
CA GLY A 43 -6.84 -2.73 -26.90
C GLY A 43 -7.55 -3.82 -26.11
N PRO A 44 -8.12 -3.54 -24.92
CA PRO A 44 -8.73 -4.58 -24.10
C PRO A 44 -9.96 -5.18 -24.79
N PRO A 45 -10.22 -6.49 -24.64
CA PRO A 45 -11.36 -7.17 -25.28
C PRO A 45 -12.72 -6.72 -24.73
N GLN A 46 -12.73 -6.04 -23.58
CA GLN A 46 -13.91 -5.48 -22.95
C GLN A 46 -13.56 -4.26 -22.10
N THR A 47 -14.49 -3.33 -22.01
CA THR A 47 -14.44 -2.16 -21.11
C THR A 47 -15.78 -2.00 -20.40
N ASP A 48 -15.84 -1.15 -19.39
CA ASP A 48 -17.06 -0.74 -18.69
C ASP A 48 -17.14 0.80 -18.65
N SER A 49 -18.15 1.35 -17.99
CA SER A 49 -18.34 2.80 -17.87
C SER A 49 -17.17 3.54 -17.21
N GLN A 50 -16.30 2.83 -16.49
CA GLN A 50 -15.09 3.39 -15.88
C GLN A 50 -13.87 3.36 -16.83
N GLY A 51 -14.02 2.84 -18.05
CA GLY A 51 -12.98 2.82 -19.08
C GLY A 51 -11.91 1.74 -18.88
N ASP A 52 -10.78 1.97 -19.53
CA ASP A 52 -9.67 1.03 -19.70
C ASP A 52 -8.44 1.34 -18.82
N SER A 53 -8.57 2.24 -17.87
CA SER A 53 -7.46 2.67 -17.01
C SER A 53 -7.84 2.76 -15.54
N ARG A 54 -6.84 2.54 -14.65
CA ARG A 54 -6.99 2.70 -13.20
C ARG A 54 -5.69 3.19 -12.60
N THR A 55 -5.82 4.05 -11.58
CA THR A 55 -4.67 4.46 -10.77
C THR A 55 -4.36 3.40 -9.72
N PHE A 56 -3.08 3.08 -9.57
CA PHE A 56 -2.57 2.17 -8.56
C PHE A 56 -1.30 2.72 -7.94
N THR A 57 -1.17 2.57 -6.64
CA THR A 57 0.09 2.81 -5.96
C THR A 57 1.10 1.74 -6.36
N LEU A 58 2.34 2.15 -6.61
CA LEU A 58 3.45 1.25 -6.84
C LEU A 58 3.83 0.59 -5.51
N ALA A 59 3.56 -0.71 -5.41
CA ALA A 59 3.93 -1.52 -4.25
C ALA A 59 5.40 -1.96 -4.32
N SER A 60 6.03 -1.92 -5.51
CA SER A 60 7.47 -2.07 -5.67
C SER A 60 8.23 -0.85 -5.18
N ALA A 61 9.43 -1.06 -4.62
CA ALA A 61 10.32 0.02 -4.27
C ALA A 61 11.12 0.55 -5.50
N PRO A 62 11.64 1.79 -5.45
CA PRO A 62 12.34 2.41 -6.58
C PRO A 62 13.54 1.63 -7.13
N HIS A 63 14.18 0.81 -6.31
CA HIS A 63 15.35 0.01 -6.70
C HIS A 63 15.01 -1.34 -7.34
N GLU A 64 13.73 -1.75 -7.33
CA GLU A 64 13.33 -3.06 -7.86
C GLU A 64 13.29 -3.07 -9.39
N PRO A 65 13.61 -4.21 -10.02
CA PRO A 65 13.71 -4.30 -11.48
C PRO A 65 12.37 -4.27 -12.20
N GLU A 66 11.27 -4.58 -11.50
CA GLU A 66 9.90 -4.55 -12.02
C GLU A 66 9.07 -3.48 -11.28
N LEU A 67 8.04 -3.01 -11.95
CA LEU A 67 6.98 -2.24 -11.31
C LEU A 67 5.88 -3.19 -10.84
N MET A 68 5.47 -3.09 -9.59
CA MET A 68 4.41 -3.93 -9.03
C MET A 68 3.25 -3.07 -8.53
N VAL A 69 2.04 -3.43 -8.92
CA VAL A 69 0.81 -2.92 -8.34
C VAL A 69 0.01 -4.07 -7.75
N ALA A 70 -0.82 -3.81 -6.74
CA ALA A 70 -1.70 -4.82 -6.19
C ALA A 70 -3.11 -4.27 -5.98
N THR A 71 -4.12 -5.13 -6.16
CA THR A 71 -5.52 -4.74 -6.02
C THR A 71 -6.40 -5.89 -5.55
N ARG A 72 -7.46 -5.57 -4.81
CA ARG A 72 -8.56 -6.51 -4.60
C ARG A 72 -9.30 -6.76 -5.89
N MET A 73 -9.55 -8.04 -6.17
CA MET A 73 -10.23 -8.49 -7.37
C MET A 73 -11.75 -8.36 -7.21
N ARG A 74 -12.25 -7.15 -7.48
CA ARG A 74 -13.69 -6.84 -7.55
C ARG A 74 -14.17 -6.90 -8.98
N GLU A 75 -15.48 -7.02 -9.17
CA GLU A 75 -16.11 -7.06 -10.49
C GLU A 75 -15.94 -5.71 -11.22
N SER A 76 -15.06 -5.69 -12.23
CA SER A 76 -14.94 -4.64 -13.24
C SER A 76 -14.31 -5.24 -14.50
N ALA A 77 -14.62 -4.68 -15.66
CA ALA A 77 -14.03 -5.13 -16.92
C ALA A 77 -12.52 -5.06 -16.88
N PHE A 78 -11.96 -3.94 -16.39
CA PHE A 78 -10.52 -3.74 -16.23
C PHE A 78 -9.86 -4.87 -15.42
N LYS A 79 -10.39 -5.19 -14.22
CA LYS A 79 -9.80 -6.22 -13.35
C LYS A 79 -9.95 -7.63 -13.93
N ARG A 80 -11.06 -7.93 -14.63
CA ARG A 80 -11.23 -9.21 -15.32
C ARG A 80 -10.20 -9.38 -16.44
N VAL A 81 -10.01 -8.35 -17.29
CA VAL A 81 -9.00 -8.36 -18.36
C VAL A 81 -7.60 -8.55 -17.78
N LEU A 82 -7.23 -7.75 -16.78
CA LEU A 82 -5.90 -7.83 -16.17
C LEU A 82 -5.67 -9.21 -15.50
N ARG A 83 -6.70 -9.78 -14.88
CA ARG A 83 -6.63 -11.12 -14.26
C ARG A 83 -6.38 -12.23 -15.29
N SER A 84 -6.94 -12.12 -16.52
CA SER A 84 -6.76 -13.13 -17.58
C SER A 84 -5.58 -12.86 -18.49
N ALA A 85 -4.98 -11.66 -18.41
CA ALA A 85 -3.88 -11.25 -19.28
C ALA A 85 -2.68 -12.20 -19.14
N ALA A 86 -2.10 -12.60 -20.28
CA ALA A 86 -0.88 -13.41 -20.33
C ALA A 86 0.37 -12.53 -20.10
N ALA A 87 1.48 -13.15 -19.71
CA ALA A 87 2.78 -12.48 -19.74
C ALA A 87 3.05 -11.99 -21.18
N GLY A 88 3.63 -10.79 -21.31
CA GLY A 88 3.82 -10.11 -22.59
C GLY A 88 2.65 -9.23 -23.04
N THR A 89 1.49 -9.25 -22.32
CA THR A 89 0.37 -8.35 -22.65
C THR A 89 0.80 -6.89 -22.54
N PRO A 90 0.63 -6.07 -23.60
CA PRO A 90 1.02 -4.67 -23.58
C PRO A 90 0.09 -3.84 -22.69
N VAL A 91 0.70 -2.93 -21.94
CA VAL A 91 0.01 -1.91 -21.15
C VAL A 91 0.74 -0.59 -21.29
N ARG A 92 0.05 0.50 -20.99
CA ARG A 92 0.66 1.83 -20.87
C ARG A 92 0.63 2.26 -19.41
N ILE A 93 1.71 2.85 -18.94
CA ILE A 93 1.85 3.38 -17.59
C ILE A 93 2.08 4.89 -17.72
N GLU A 94 1.25 5.68 -17.03
CA GLU A 94 1.39 7.14 -16.97
C GLU A 94 1.73 7.53 -15.52
N GLY A 95 2.72 8.40 -15.35
CA GLY A 95 3.23 8.79 -14.03
C GLY A 95 4.76 8.90 -14.00
N PRO A 96 5.38 8.80 -12.80
CA PRO A 96 4.73 8.65 -11.48
C PRO A 96 4.00 9.90 -11.04
N ASP A 97 3.10 9.76 -10.05
CA ASP A 97 2.37 10.84 -9.42
C ASP A 97 2.13 10.54 -7.93
N GLY A 98 1.62 11.53 -7.19
CA GLY A 98 1.25 11.39 -5.79
C GLY A 98 2.29 11.93 -4.80
N LEU A 99 1.78 12.40 -3.66
CA LEU A 99 2.55 13.00 -2.57
C LEU A 99 2.69 12.08 -1.35
N MET A 100 2.27 10.81 -1.48
CA MET A 100 2.42 9.80 -0.43
C MET A 100 3.86 9.27 -0.41
N VAL A 101 4.81 10.14 -0.04
CA VAL A 101 6.23 9.83 0.04
C VAL A 101 6.78 10.08 1.44
N LEU A 102 7.82 9.34 1.84
CA LEU A 102 8.41 9.50 3.15
C LEU A 102 9.01 10.92 3.29
N HIS A 103 8.80 11.54 4.45
CA HIS A 103 9.38 12.85 4.74
C HIS A 103 10.90 12.79 4.88
N GLU A 104 11.57 13.94 4.75
CA GLU A 104 13.03 14.01 4.76
C GLU A 104 13.64 14.00 6.17
N ASP A 105 12.94 14.56 7.17
CA ASP A 105 13.42 14.67 8.54
C ASP A 105 13.42 13.31 9.25
N ALA A 106 14.52 12.60 9.18
CA ALA A 106 14.69 11.29 9.78
C ALA A 106 14.66 11.28 11.33
N ALA A 107 14.70 12.43 12.00
CA ALA A 107 14.54 12.51 13.45
C ALA A 107 13.07 12.32 13.86
N ARG A 108 12.13 12.59 12.97
CA ARG A 108 10.70 12.37 13.20
C ARG A 108 10.29 10.94 12.82
N PRO A 109 9.56 10.23 13.67
CA PRO A 109 9.01 8.92 13.30
C PRO A 109 7.98 9.04 12.16
N ALA A 110 7.90 8.01 11.32
CA ALA A 110 6.83 7.82 10.35
C ALA A 110 5.83 6.79 10.92
N VAL A 111 4.57 7.17 11.09
CA VAL A 111 3.51 6.27 11.52
C VAL A 111 2.57 6.00 10.34
N PHE A 112 2.55 4.75 9.91
CA PHE A 112 1.72 4.28 8.81
C PHE A 112 0.47 3.57 9.35
N LEU A 113 -0.72 3.98 8.90
CA LEU A 113 -2.01 3.40 9.26
C LEU A 113 -2.64 2.81 7.99
N ALA A 114 -2.57 1.50 7.83
CA ALA A 114 -2.98 0.81 6.63
C ALA A 114 -4.26 -0.01 6.82
N GLY A 115 -5.21 0.10 5.90
CA GLY A 115 -6.38 -0.78 5.80
C GLY A 115 -6.37 -1.63 4.54
N GLY A 116 -6.33 -2.96 4.70
CA GLY A 116 -6.37 -3.88 3.57
C GLY A 116 -5.31 -3.59 2.52
N ILE A 117 -5.72 -3.39 1.25
CA ILE A 117 -4.77 -3.11 0.16
C ILE A 117 -4.14 -1.71 0.22
N GLY A 118 -4.62 -0.82 1.08
CA GLY A 118 -3.96 0.46 1.39
C GLY A 118 -2.55 0.31 1.98
N VAL A 119 -2.11 -0.90 2.21
CA VAL A 119 -0.71 -1.20 2.59
C VAL A 119 0.31 -0.97 1.47
N THR A 120 -0.13 -0.86 0.21
CA THR A 120 0.78 -0.79 -0.96
C THR A 120 1.80 0.34 -0.92
N PRO A 121 1.47 1.62 -0.59
CA PRO A 121 2.47 2.67 -0.47
C PRO A 121 3.46 2.38 0.67
N PHE A 122 2.98 1.85 1.77
CA PHE A 122 3.81 1.57 2.94
C PHE A 122 4.73 0.36 2.72
N LEU A 123 4.31 -0.64 1.95
CA LEU A 123 5.19 -1.73 1.51
C LEU A 123 6.35 -1.20 0.66
N SER A 124 6.06 -0.33 -0.32
CA SER A 124 7.07 0.33 -1.14
C SER A 124 8.08 1.11 -0.28
N MET A 125 7.57 1.93 0.66
CA MET A 125 8.40 2.71 1.58
C MET A 125 9.24 1.82 2.52
N ALA A 126 8.66 0.76 3.08
CA ALA A 126 9.36 -0.15 3.99
C ALA A 126 10.47 -0.93 3.28
N ARG A 127 10.22 -1.41 2.05
CA ARG A 127 11.24 -2.03 1.17
C ARG A 127 12.36 -1.06 0.86
N HIS A 128 12.02 0.17 0.50
CA HIS A 128 12.99 1.21 0.19
C HIS A 128 13.84 1.56 1.42
N ALA A 129 13.20 1.79 2.56
CA ALA A 129 13.87 2.11 3.81
C ALA A 129 14.85 1.00 4.25
N ALA A 130 14.43 -0.27 4.16
CA ALA A 130 15.28 -1.41 4.47
C ALA A 130 16.49 -1.49 3.52
N LYS A 131 16.28 -1.34 2.21
CA LYS A 131 17.38 -1.40 1.21
C LYS A 131 18.37 -0.26 1.35
N GLN A 132 17.88 0.96 1.57
CA GLN A 132 18.71 2.16 1.71
C GLN A 132 19.24 2.37 3.14
N LYS A 133 18.82 1.52 4.09
CA LYS A 133 19.15 1.63 5.52
C LYS A 133 18.80 3.02 6.07
N LEU A 134 17.59 3.50 5.71
CA LEU A 134 17.16 4.82 6.16
C LEU A 134 17.03 4.85 7.69
N PRO A 135 17.45 5.95 8.34
CA PRO A 135 17.43 6.05 9.80
C PRO A 135 16.05 6.34 10.40
N HIS A 136 15.03 6.57 9.60
CA HIS A 136 13.67 6.88 10.07
C HIS A 136 13.09 5.76 10.95
N PRO A 137 12.65 6.04 12.17
CA PRO A 137 11.78 5.12 12.92
C PRO A 137 10.44 5.00 12.19
N ILE A 138 10.07 3.78 11.79
CA ILE A 138 8.83 3.50 11.03
C ILE A 138 7.96 2.53 11.82
N LEU A 139 6.72 2.92 12.12
CA LEU A 139 5.71 2.06 12.72
C LEU A 139 4.57 1.85 11.73
N LEU A 140 4.33 0.62 11.31
CA LEU A 140 3.19 0.27 10.45
C LEU A 140 2.10 -0.41 11.29
N PHE A 141 0.98 0.24 11.47
CA PHE A 141 -0.27 -0.34 11.95
C PHE A 141 -1.05 -0.86 10.74
N TYR A 142 -1.24 -2.17 10.65
CA TYR A 142 -1.86 -2.81 9.48
C TYR A 142 -3.12 -3.58 9.87
N SER A 143 -4.28 -3.05 9.50
CA SER A 143 -5.58 -3.63 9.81
C SER A 143 -6.17 -4.43 8.66
N ASN A 144 -6.60 -5.64 8.97
CA ASN A 144 -7.38 -6.51 8.08
C ASN A 144 -8.50 -7.19 8.88
N ARG A 145 -9.39 -7.88 8.20
CA ARG A 145 -10.42 -8.70 8.87
C ARG A 145 -9.80 -9.98 9.41
N ARG A 146 -9.11 -10.73 8.55
CA ARG A 146 -8.50 -12.03 8.84
C ARG A 146 -7.07 -12.06 8.29
N PRO A 147 -6.21 -12.93 8.79
CA PRO A 147 -4.86 -13.16 8.23
C PRO A 147 -4.86 -13.48 6.73
N GLU A 148 -5.86 -14.22 6.24
CA GLU A 148 -6.02 -14.55 4.83
C GLU A 148 -6.26 -13.34 3.92
N ASP A 149 -6.84 -12.27 4.48
CA ASP A 149 -7.15 -11.01 3.77
C ASP A 149 -5.94 -10.06 3.72
N ALA A 150 -4.89 -10.35 4.51
CA ALA A 150 -3.76 -9.46 4.72
C ALA A 150 -2.68 -9.66 3.64
N ALA A 151 -2.74 -8.84 2.58
CA ALA A 151 -1.74 -8.85 1.53
C ALA A 151 -0.34 -8.56 2.09
N PHE A 152 0.65 -9.30 1.62
CA PHE A 152 2.08 -9.12 1.97
C PHE A 152 2.43 -9.27 3.45
N LEU A 153 1.55 -9.84 4.30
CA LEU A 153 1.76 -9.92 5.74
C LEU A 153 3.11 -10.57 6.11
N GLU A 154 3.42 -11.70 5.49
CA GLU A 154 4.66 -12.42 5.79
C GLU A 154 5.92 -11.68 5.31
N GLU A 155 5.79 -10.90 4.24
CA GLU A 155 6.88 -10.03 3.80
C GLU A 155 7.10 -8.86 4.75
N LEU A 156 6.02 -8.21 5.19
CA LEU A 156 6.09 -7.13 6.18
C LEU A 156 6.74 -7.58 7.49
N LYS A 157 6.47 -8.81 7.95
CA LYS A 157 7.16 -9.41 9.10
C LYS A 157 8.66 -9.63 8.84
N ARG A 158 9.03 -10.07 7.64
CA ARG A 158 10.45 -10.22 7.27
C ARG A 158 11.19 -8.89 7.20
N LEU A 159 10.52 -7.83 6.75
CA LEU A 159 11.09 -6.47 6.74
C LEU A 159 11.40 -5.97 8.15
N GLU A 160 10.62 -6.34 9.17
CA GLU A 160 10.91 -6.03 10.57
C GLU A 160 12.23 -6.67 11.05
N GLN A 161 12.52 -7.88 10.56
CA GLN A 161 13.79 -8.54 10.85
C GLN A 161 14.98 -7.92 10.08
N ALA A 162 14.71 -7.37 8.89
CA ALA A 162 15.73 -6.79 8.02
C ALA A 162 16.07 -5.33 8.34
N ASN A 163 15.15 -4.58 8.97
CA ASN A 163 15.32 -3.17 9.30
C ASN A 163 14.99 -2.92 10.78
N PRO A 164 16.00 -2.67 11.64
CA PRO A 164 15.76 -2.44 13.07
C PRO A 164 14.95 -1.18 13.38
N ASN A 165 14.84 -0.25 12.42
CA ASN A 165 14.05 0.96 12.57
C ASN A 165 12.59 0.78 12.13
N TYR A 166 12.19 -0.39 11.62
CA TYR A 166 10.83 -0.69 11.18
C TYR A 166 10.14 -1.64 12.16
N ARG A 167 8.90 -1.36 12.50
CA ARG A 167 8.06 -2.19 13.36
C ARG A 167 6.67 -2.37 12.77
N LEU A 168 6.18 -3.61 12.76
CA LEU A 168 4.84 -3.99 12.30
C LEU A 168 3.91 -4.27 13.47
N ILE A 169 2.76 -3.59 13.49
CA ILE A 169 1.65 -3.84 14.42
C ILE A 169 0.44 -4.27 13.56
N ALA A 170 0.35 -5.58 13.28
CA ALA A 170 -0.77 -6.11 12.51
C ALA A 170 -1.96 -6.42 13.42
N THR A 171 -3.17 -6.05 12.99
CA THR A 171 -4.42 -6.34 13.71
C THR A 171 -5.44 -7.01 12.81
N MET A 172 -6.15 -8.04 13.34
CA MET A 172 -7.17 -8.80 12.62
C MET A 172 -8.51 -8.69 13.33
N THR A 173 -9.38 -7.80 12.81
CA THR A 173 -10.65 -7.43 13.49
C THR A 173 -11.70 -8.54 13.53
N GLU A 174 -11.55 -9.56 12.69
CA GLU A 174 -12.42 -10.74 12.61
C GLU A 174 -11.58 -12.04 12.72
N ALA A 175 -10.53 -12.04 13.53
CA ALA A 175 -9.63 -13.18 13.69
C ALA A 175 -10.37 -14.50 14.03
N ALA A 176 -11.45 -14.43 14.79
CA ALA A 176 -12.26 -15.60 15.15
C ALA A 176 -12.94 -16.29 13.93
N LYS A 177 -13.05 -15.60 12.79
CA LYS A 177 -13.59 -16.16 11.52
C LYS A 177 -12.51 -16.76 10.62
N SER A 178 -11.24 -16.69 11.04
CA SER A 178 -10.10 -17.19 10.26
C SER A 178 -9.93 -18.69 10.42
N ALA A 179 -9.53 -19.36 9.33
CA ALA A 179 -9.03 -20.72 9.37
C ALA A 179 -7.55 -20.80 9.85
N ARG A 180 -6.86 -19.66 9.91
CA ARG A 180 -5.47 -19.55 10.37
C ARG A 180 -5.43 -19.03 11.80
N PRO A 181 -4.56 -19.56 12.67
CA PRO A 181 -4.39 -19.02 14.02
C PRO A 181 -3.85 -17.59 13.97
N TRP A 182 -4.34 -16.77 14.89
CA TRP A 182 -3.87 -15.40 15.06
C TRP A 182 -3.65 -15.10 16.54
N SER A 183 -2.44 -14.66 16.89
CA SER A 183 -2.03 -14.31 18.27
C SER A 183 -1.70 -12.83 18.45
N GLY A 184 -1.83 -12.02 17.38
CA GLY A 184 -1.59 -10.58 17.43
C GLY A 184 -2.82 -9.77 17.86
N GLU A 185 -2.78 -8.47 17.60
CA GLU A 185 -3.87 -7.54 17.89
C GLU A 185 -5.15 -7.91 17.15
N THR A 186 -6.31 -7.64 17.80
CA THR A 186 -7.64 -7.92 17.22
C THR A 186 -8.56 -6.70 17.21
N THR A 187 -8.10 -5.56 17.75
CA THR A 187 -8.85 -4.31 17.78
C THR A 187 -8.67 -3.52 16.49
N MET A 188 -9.61 -2.67 16.14
CA MET A 188 -9.40 -1.68 15.08
C MET A 188 -8.24 -0.74 15.44
N ILE A 189 -7.58 -0.19 14.41
CA ILE A 189 -6.63 0.90 14.63
C ILE A 189 -7.40 2.07 15.25
N GLY A 190 -6.98 2.51 16.42
CA GLY A 190 -7.58 3.58 17.17
C GLY A 190 -6.57 4.21 18.11
N ARG A 191 -6.95 5.32 18.75
CA ARG A 191 -6.11 6.09 19.67
C ARG A 191 -5.38 5.20 20.67
N GLN A 192 -6.10 4.33 21.38
CA GLN A 192 -5.51 3.46 22.42
C GLN A 192 -4.45 2.52 21.88
N LEU A 193 -4.63 1.98 20.65
CA LEU A 193 -3.64 1.12 20.03
C LEU A 193 -2.38 1.92 19.68
N ILE A 194 -2.52 3.13 19.16
CA ILE A 194 -1.40 4.01 18.82
C ILE A 194 -0.63 4.42 20.09
N GLU A 195 -1.32 4.86 21.13
CA GLU A 195 -0.72 5.29 22.41
C GLU A 195 0.02 4.17 23.15
N ARG A 196 -0.32 2.89 22.94
CA ARG A 196 0.45 1.75 23.47
C ARG A 196 1.84 1.59 22.83
N HIS A 197 2.03 2.12 21.64
CA HIS A 197 3.26 1.94 20.87
C HIS A 197 4.07 3.23 20.69
N LEU A 198 3.51 4.39 21.07
CA LEU A 198 4.15 5.69 20.95
C LEU A 198 4.10 6.43 22.28
N THR A 199 5.27 6.83 22.76
CA THR A 199 5.39 7.64 23.98
C THR A 199 4.95 9.09 23.75
N ASP A 200 5.28 9.64 22.58
CA ASP A 200 4.83 10.96 22.13
C ASP A 200 4.10 10.80 20.79
N THR A 201 2.78 11.03 20.84
CA THR A 201 1.92 10.92 19.64
C THR A 201 1.97 12.16 18.74
N ARG A 202 2.58 13.26 19.19
CA ARG A 202 2.69 14.51 18.41
C ARG A 202 4.00 14.62 17.62
N ALA A 203 5.00 13.82 17.94
CA ALA A 203 6.29 13.83 17.25
C ALA A 203 6.23 13.27 15.81
N PRO A 204 5.44 12.19 15.50
CA PRO A 204 5.44 11.56 14.20
C PRO A 204 4.78 12.41 13.10
N ILE A 205 5.11 12.03 11.84
CA ILE A 205 4.26 12.29 10.68
C ILE A 205 3.41 11.05 10.43
N TYR A 206 2.10 11.24 10.29
CA TYR A 206 1.12 10.19 10.09
C TYR A 206 0.78 10.05 8.60
N TYR A 207 0.79 8.81 8.14
CA TYR A 207 0.41 8.43 6.79
C TYR A 207 -0.72 7.42 6.89
N PHE A 208 -1.82 7.62 6.21
CA PHE A 208 -2.92 6.65 6.27
C PHE A 208 -3.52 6.39 4.89
N ALA A 209 -3.71 5.11 4.59
CA ALA A 209 -4.25 4.67 3.32
C ALA A 209 -5.17 3.46 3.48
N GLY A 210 -6.29 3.49 2.77
CA GLY A 210 -7.30 2.45 2.84
C GLY A 210 -8.66 2.87 2.29
N PRO A 211 -9.74 2.16 2.65
CA PRO A 211 -11.10 2.53 2.27
C PRO A 211 -11.47 3.94 2.75
N PRO A 212 -12.29 4.71 1.99
CA PRO A 212 -12.65 6.09 2.36
C PRO A 212 -13.19 6.24 3.79
N GLY A 213 -14.06 5.32 4.25
CA GLY A 213 -14.57 5.35 5.61
C GLY A 213 -13.49 5.18 6.69
N MET A 214 -12.41 4.42 6.38
CA MET A 214 -11.28 4.29 7.29
C MET A 214 -10.42 5.56 7.29
N THR A 215 -10.11 6.11 6.13
CA THR A 215 -9.27 7.30 6.03
C THR A 215 -9.92 8.50 6.72
N MET A 216 -11.23 8.70 6.54
CA MET A 216 -12.00 9.70 7.28
C MET A 216 -11.96 9.49 8.80
N ALA A 217 -12.15 8.25 9.26
CA ALA A 217 -12.09 7.93 10.70
C ALA A 217 -10.68 8.16 11.28
N MET A 218 -9.62 7.81 10.52
CA MET A 218 -8.23 8.07 10.94
C MET A 218 -7.94 9.56 11.02
N GLN A 219 -8.37 10.33 10.03
CA GLN A 219 -8.20 11.79 10.05
C GLN A 219 -8.87 12.41 11.27
N SER A 220 -10.16 12.12 11.48
CA SER A 220 -10.91 12.65 12.65
C SER A 220 -10.25 12.27 13.97
N MET A 221 -9.84 11.01 14.12
CA MET A 221 -9.15 10.54 15.31
C MET A 221 -7.84 11.30 15.56
N LEU A 222 -7.02 11.51 14.53
CA LEU A 222 -5.75 12.23 14.65
C LEU A 222 -5.97 13.71 14.98
N GLU A 223 -6.99 14.35 14.40
CA GLU A 223 -7.41 15.72 14.73
C GLU A 223 -7.84 15.82 16.22
N ASP A 224 -8.64 14.86 16.71
CA ASP A 224 -9.04 14.76 18.12
C ASP A 224 -7.85 14.50 19.06
N MET A 225 -6.78 13.90 18.57
CA MET A 225 -5.51 13.74 19.30
C MET A 225 -4.64 15.01 19.25
N GLY A 226 -5.07 16.06 18.53
CA GLY A 226 -4.37 17.32 18.39
C GLY A 226 -3.18 17.28 17.44
N ILE A 227 -3.20 16.34 16.47
CA ILE A 227 -2.19 16.27 15.41
C ILE A 227 -2.49 17.34 14.36
N SER A 228 -1.46 18.06 13.92
CA SER A 228 -1.58 19.07 12.87
C SER A 228 -1.90 18.43 11.52
N ALA A 229 -2.74 19.06 10.72
CA ALA A 229 -2.99 18.65 9.33
C ALA A 229 -1.70 18.61 8.48
N ASN A 230 -0.71 19.45 8.78
CA ASN A 230 0.58 19.44 8.12
C ASN A 230 1.41 18.17 8.42
N ASP A 231 1.08 17.45 9.48
CA ASP A 231 1.71 16.21 9.89
C ASP A 231 0.89 14.98 9.47
N MET A 232 -0.09 15.16 8.58
CA MET A 232 -0.93 14.09 8.04
C MET A 232 -0.78 14.00 6.53
N ARG A 233 -0.69 12.78 6.02
CA ARG A 233 -0.72 12.46 4.57
C ARG A 233 -1.66 11.29 4.36
N SER A 234 -2.60 11.43 3.44
CA SER A 234 -3.62 10.40 3.20
C SER A 234 -3.78 10.05 1.73
N GLU A 235 -4.17 8.81 1.47
CA GLU A 235 -4.57 8.34 0.14
C GLU A 235 -5.80 7.43 0.28
N GLU A 236 -6.85 7.76 -0.47
CA GLU A 236 -8.08 6.97 -0.47
C GLU A 236 -8.08 5.97 -1.62
N PHE A 237 -8.39 4.72 -1.30
CA PHE A 237 -8.54 3.67 -2.29
C PHE A 237 -10.02 3.37 -2.53
N TYR A 238 -10.50 3.64 -3.73
CA TYR A 238 -11.88 3.40 -4.13
C TYR A 238 -12.04 2.01 -4.76
N GLY A 239 -13.26 1.44 -4.66
CA GLY A 239 -13.58 0.15 -5.32
C GLY A 239 -13.23 -1.10 -4.50
N TYR A 240 -13.37 -1.00 -3.20
CA TYR A 240 -13.30 -2.13 -2.26
C TYR A 240 -14.53 -3.02 -2.30
#